data_1d338ddd6797ecea5afc6224b3397ec9
#
_entry.id   1d338ddd6797ecea5afc6224b3397ec9
#
_cell.length_a   1.000
_cell.length_b   1.000
_cell.length_c   1.000
_cell.angle_alpha   90.00
_cell.angle_beta   90.00
_cell.angle_gamma   90.00
#
_symmetry.space_group_name_H-M   'P 1'
#
loop_
_entity.id
_entity.type
_entity.pdbx_description
1 polymer ?
#
loop_
_entity_poly.entity_id
_entity_poly.type
_entity_poly.pdbx_seq_one_letter_code
_entity_poly.pdbx_strand_id
1 'polypeptide(L)'
;KLNSWNMVKMQPITANNKLLVNEKPLKKINNMHKQLKRIEDYEKNLPIVEIYTAVQSEGSRAGYPTVVIRTTGCTHRCYFGEGGWCDSWYTSIHPEKGHFNFNDIIKAYEENPHIKEMMLTGGSPTMHPALVNELTHFAHEKKIFITIETEGSHFLPTDYPINLLSISPKFSNSIPVVGVKTPQGGITDERMVKRHNKLRLNYESIKQSIAYHSDYHIKPVWDGKDEGALAEIMECISILDVKPEKVWFMPAGDSREALFKSYPVLFDWVRDNGYRMTWRPHIIAFEDKREV
;
A
#
# COMPACT_ATOMS: atom_id res chain seq x y z
N LYS A 1 52.88 -3.34 17.22
CA LYS A 1 52.20 -3.33 18.52
C LYS A 1 50.72 -3.55 18.25
N LEU A 2 50.26 -4.79 18.47
CA LEU A 2 48.87 -5.22 18.33
C LEU A 2 48.12 -4.84 19.61
N ASN A 3 47.03 -4.12 19.49
CA ASN A 3 46.13 -3.85 20.62
C ASN A 3 45.06 -4.92 20.70
N SER A 4 44.98 -5.53 21.86
CA SER A 4 44.04 -6.57 22.26
C SER A 4 42.61 -6.07 22.30
N TRP A 5 41.69 -6.78 21.63
CA TRP A 5 40.22 -6.56 21.77
C TRP A 5 39.76 -7.33 23.02
N ASN A 6 39.20 -6.59 23.97
CA ASN A 6 38.57 -7.17 25.15
C ASN A 6 37.25 -7.84 24.74
N MET A 7 37.18 -9.15 24.86
CA MET A 7 35.93 -9.92 24.80
C MET A 7 35.09 -9.64 26.06
N VAL A 8 33.97 -8.97 25.89
CA VAL A 8 32.94 -8.87 26.91
C VAL A 8 32.17 -10.19 26.94
N LYS A 9 32.29 -10.93 28.04
CA LYS A 9 31.51 -12.16 28.29
C LYS A 9 30.03 -11.78 28.45
N MET A 10 29.21 -12.21 27.49
CA MET A 10 27.74 -12.17 27.66
C MET A 10 27.30 -13.24 28.65
N GLN A 11 26.60 -12.84 29.69
CA GLN A 11 25.88 -13.76 30.56
C GLN A 11 24.56 -14.21 29.92
N PRO A 12 24.08 -15.44 30.14
CA PRO A 12 22.83 -15.92 29.56
C PRO A 12 21.64 -15.22 30.17
N ILE A 13 20.80 -14.67 29.30
CA ILE A 13 19.49 -14.07 29.68
C ILE A 13 18.55 -15.22 30.03
N THR A 14 18.21 -15.36 31.29
CA THR A 14 17.19 -16.28 31.76
C THR A 14 15.81 -15.83 31.25
N ALA A 15 15.11 -16.75 30.59
CA ALA A 15 13.74 -16.59 30.13
C ALA A 15 12.78 -16.44 31.33
N ASN A 16 12.35 -15.20 31.63
CA ASN A 16 11.13 -14.93 32.38
C ASN A 16 10.76 -13.44 32.25
N ASN A 17 10.33 -13.04 31.03
CA ASN A 17 9.49 -11.85 30.88
C ASN A 17 8.24 -12.27 30.10
N LYS A 18 7.21 -12.70 30.83
CA LYS A 18 5.84 -12.69 30.33
C LYS A 18 5.49 -11.23 30.03
N LEU A 19 5.57 -10.85 28.76
CA LEU A 19 4.95 -9.65 28.25
C LEU A 19 3.46 -9.73 28.60
N LEU A 20 3.03 -8.89 29.54
CA LEU A 20 1.62 -8.63 29.80
C LEU A 20 1.06 -7.95 28.55
N VAL A 21 0.63 -8.73 27.60
CA VAL A 21 -0.17 -8.26 26.47
C VAL A 21 -1.48 -7.77 27.08
N ASN A 22 -1.73 -6.48 26.93
CA ASN A 22 -2.94 -5.83 27.43
C ASN A 22 -4.14 -6.39 26.66
N GLU A 23 -4.83 -7.39 27.22
CA GLU A 23 -5.93 -8.15 26.58
C GLU A 23 -7.18 -7.30 26.22
N LYS A 24 -7.23 -6.05 26.66
CA LYS A 24 -8.37 -5.16 26.38
C LYS A 24 -8.55 -4.77 24.90
N PRO A 25 -7.49 -4.49 24.12
CA PRO A 25 -7.64 -4.24 22.68
C PRO A 25 -8.11 -5.48 21.92
N LEU A 26 -7.56 -6.65 22.25
CA LEU A 26 -7.92 -7.93 21.60
C LEU A 26 -9.38 -8.33 21.81
N LYS A 27 -9.96 -8.10 23.01
CA LYS A 27 -11.39 -8.36 23.27
C LYS A 27 -12.33 -7.43 22.50
N LYS A 28 -11.91 -6.17 22.27
CA LYS A 28 -12.69 -5.23 21.45
C LYS A 28 -12.64 -5.58 19.96
N ILE A 29 -11.49 -6.04 19.48
CA ILE A 29 -11.28 -6.54 18.13
C ILE A 29 -12.09 -7.84 17.93
N ASN A 30 -12.03 -8.80 18.85
CA ASN A 30 -12.81 -10.04 18.76
C ASN A 30 -14.33 -9.82 18.74
N ASN A 31 -14.84 -8.72 19.31
CA ASN A 31 -16.26 -8.38 19.18
C ASN A 31 -16.62 -7.72 17.83
N MET A 32 -15.64 -7.16 17.09
CA MET A 32 -15.84 -6.70 15.71
C MET A 32 -15.81 -7.88 14.71
N HIS A 33 -15.21 -9.01 15.05
CA HIS A 33 -15.16 -10.23 14.23
C HIS A 33 -16.51 -10.95 14.04
N LYS A 34 -17.60 -10.45 14.63
CA LYS A 34 -18.92 -11.02 14.35
C LYS A 34 -19.33 -10.68 12.92
N GLN A 35 -19.04 -11.61 12.02
CA GLN A 35 -19.51 -11.68 10.63
C GLN A 35 -18.68 -10.88 9.59
N LEU A 36 -17.40 -11.21 9.44
CA LEU A 36 -16.74 -10.91 8.17
C LEU A 36 -17.44 -11.73 7.07
N LYS A 37 -17.99 -11.02 6.09
CA LYS A 37 -18.63 -11.67 4.95
C LYS A 37 -17.58 -12.40 4.13
N ARG A 38 -17.93 -13.60 3.69
CA ARG A 38 -17.20 -14.37 2.71
C ARG A 38 -17.90 -14.28 1.35
N ILE A 39 -17.21 -14.62 0.29
CA ILE A 39 -17.78 -14.77 -1.04
C ILE A 39 -18.39 -16.17 -1.09
N GLU A 40 -19.72 -16.25 -1.27
CA GLU A 40 -20.47 -17.51 -1.35
C GLU A 40 -20.57 -18.03 -2.79
N ASP A 41 -20.52 -17.12 -3.76
CA ASP A 41 -20.67 -17.41 -5.18
C ASP A 41 -19.42 -16.97 -5.93
N TYR A 42 -18.59 -17.92 -6.32
CA TYR A 42 -17.32 -17.70 -7.01
C TYR A 42 -17.49 -17.34 -8.50
N GLU A 43 -18.67 -17.50 -9.07
CA GLU A 43 -18.98 -17.10 -10.45
C GLU A 43 -19.48 -15.67 -10.54
N LYS A 44 -19.83 -15.06 -9.41
CA LYS A 44 -20.30 -13.68 -9.36
C LYS A 44 -19.17 -12.70 -9.67
N ASN A 45 -19.49 -11.70 -10.51
CA ASN A 45 -18.57 -10.61 -10.80
C ASN A 45 -18.13 -9.88 -9.52
N LEU A 46 -16.83 -9.68 -9.40
CA LEU A 46 -16.15 -9.00 -8.31
C LEU A 46 -15.80 -7.56 -8.69
N PRO A 47 -15.54 -6.70 -7.71
CA PRO A 47 -15.08 -5.34 -7.95
C PRO A 47 -13.59 -5.31 -8.36
N ILE A 48 -13.25 -6.02 -9.43
CA ILE A 48 -11.91 -6.19 -9.98
C ILE A 48 -11.88 -5.61 -11.39
N VAL A 49 -10.85 -4.81 -11.68
CA VAL A 49 -10.60 -4.21 -13.00
C VAL A 49 -9.60 -5.04 -13.80
N GLU A 50 -8.58 -5.58 -13.14
CA GLU A 50 -7.49 -6.32 -13.78
C GLU A 50 -7.04 -7.49 -12.91
N ILE A 51 -6.68 -8.60 -13.57
CA ILE A 51 -5.91 -9.72 -12.99
C ILE A 51 -4.79 -10.04 -13.99
N TYR A 52 -3.54 -9.93 -13.58
CA TYR A 52 -2.38 -10.23 -14.42
C TYR A 52 -1.16 -10.67 -13.61
N THR A 53 -0.14 -11.18 -14.27
CA THR A 53 1.15 -11.53 -13.65
C THR A 53 2.17 -10.45 -13.93
N ALA A 54 2.94 -10.07 -12.91
CA ALA A 54 3.99 -9.06 -13.02
C ALA A 54 5.15 -9.37 -12.06
N VAL A 55 6.14 -8.50 -12.08
CA VAL A 55 7.13 -8.41 -10.99
C VAL A 55 6.76 -7.22 -10.11
N GLN A 56 6.58 -7.45 -8.80
CA GLN A 56 6.34 -6.35 -7.86
C GLN A 56 7.44 -5.30 -8.00
N SER A 57 7.04 -4.06 -8.16
CA SER A 57 7.96 -2.99 -8.53
C SER A 57 8.16 -1.95 -7.44
N GLU A 58 7.43 -2.05 -6.33
CA GLU A 58 7.44 -1.04 -5.28
C GLU A 58 7.57 -1.65 -3.88
N GLY A 59 8.20 -0.90 -2.96
CA GLY A 59 8.34 -1.26 -1.56
C GLY A 59 9.24 -2.45 -1.29
N SER A 60 9.03 -3.10 -0.14
CA SER A 60 9.92 -4.17 0.36
C SER A 60 9.79 -5.49 -0.40
N ARG A 61 8.79 -5.64 -1.26
CA ARG A 61 8.58 -6.83 -2.10
C ARG A 61 8.94 -6.61 -3.57
N ALA A 62 9.62 -5.50 -3.90
CA ALA A 62 10.11 -5.27 -5.25
C ALA A 62 11.04 -6.42 -5.70
N GLY A 63 10.83 -6.89 -6.95
CA GLY A 63 11.58 -8.00 -7.54
C GLY A 63 10.90 -9.37 -7.46
N TYR A 64 9.79 -9.53 -6.75
CA TYR A 64 9.08 -10.81 -6.65
C TYR A 64 8.04 -10.99 -7.74
N PRO A 65 8.04 -12.12 -8.50
CA PRO A 65 6.94 -12.46 -9.39
C PRO A 65 5.63 -12.58 -8.59
N THR A 66 4.58 -11.96 -9.07
CA THR A 66 3.31 -11.84 -8.35
C THR A 66 2.10 -11.94 -9.27
N VAL A 67 0.98 -12.43 -8.76
CA VAL A 67 -0.34 -12.19 -9.35
C VAL A 67 -0.85 -10.87 -8.81
N VAL A 68 -1.12 -9.92 -9.69
CA VAL A 68 -1.70 -8.62 -9.35
C VAL A 68 -3.20 -8.69 -9.53
N ILE A 69 -3.93 -8.27 -8.49
CA ILE A 69 -5.39 -8.12 -8.50
C ILE A 69 -5.69 -6.65 -8.25
N ARG A 70 -6.23 -5.97 -9.23
CA ARG A 70 -6.53 -4.54 -9.15
C ARG A 70 -8.00 -4.31 -8.94
N THR A 71 -8.37 -3.75 -7.78
CA THR A 71 -9.76 -3.44 -7.43
C THR A 71 -10.23 -2.12 -8.02
N THR A 72 -11.54 -1.99 -8.20
CA THR A 72 -12.21 -0.75 -8.58
C THR A 72 -12.59 0.08 -7.36
N GLY A 73 -12.74 1.39 -7.55
CA GLY A 73 -13.19 2.34 -6.52
C GLY A 73 -12.08 2.84 -5.60
N CYS A 74 -12.08 4.12 -5.33
CA CYS A 74 -11.20 4.78 -4.36
C CYS A 74 -11.93 5.97 -3.73
N THR A 75 -11.64 6.23 -2.45
CA THR A 75 -12.18 7.41 -1.75
C THR A 75 -11.46 8.69 -2.14
N HIS A 76 -10.24 8.58 -2.67
CA HIS A 76 -9.35 9.69 -3.00
C HIS A 76 -9.40 10.07 -4.49
N ARG A 77 -8.91 11.28 -4.78
CA ARG A 77 -8.70 11.83 -6.11
C ARG A 77 -7.35 12.53 -6.10
N CYS A 78 -6.28 11.71 -6.19
CA CYS A 78 -4.93 12.22 -6.02
C CYS A 78 -4.44 12.91 -7.30
N TYR A 79 -3.91 14.13 -7.13
CA TYR A 79 -3.24 14.89 -8.16
C TYR A 79 -1.94 15.47 -7.61
N PHE A 80 -0.82 15.14 -8.23
CA PHE A 80 0.52 15.45 -7.75
C PHE A 80 1.19 16.61 -8.52
N GLY A 81 0.40 17.58 -8.97
CA GLY A 81 0.92 18.72 -9.72
C GLY A 81 1.58 18.27 -11.03
N GLU A 82 2.87 18.58 -11.21
CA GLU A 82 3.65 18.14 -12.37
C GLU A 82 3.77 16.62 -12.48
N GLY A 83 3.62 15.88 -11.37
CA GLY A 83 3.57 14.42 -11.35
C GLY A 83 2.24 13.82 -11.83
N GLY A 84 1.30 14.65 -12.26
CA GLY A 84 0.05 14.22 -12.87
C GLY A 84 -0.99 13.68 -11.90
N TRP A 85 -2.02 13.06 -12.45
CA TRP A 85 -3.00 12.30 -11.71
C TRP A 85 -2.41 10.97 -11.23
N CYS A 86 -3.05 10.39 -10.20
CA CYS A 86 -2.76 9.01 -9.78
C CYS A 86 -2.70 8.10 -11.02
N ASP A 87 -1.63 7.32 -11.16
CA ASP A 87 -1.41 6.38 -12.27
C ASP A 87 -2.53 5.35 -12.44
N SER A 88 -3.25 5.07 -11.36
CA SER A 88 -4.43 4.20 -11.33
C SER A 88 -5.75 4.98 -11.33
N TRP A 89 -5.79 6.18 -11.95
CA TRP A 89 -6.98 7.04 -12.01
C TRP A 89 -8.20 6.32 -12.59
N TYR A 90 -8.01 5.40 -13.52
CA TYR A 90 -9.05 4.61 -14.16
C TYR A 90 -9.76 3.62 -13.20
N THR A 91 -9.22 3.43 -12.01
CA THR A 91 -9.88 2.67 -10.95
C THR A 91 -10.63 3.55 -9.96
N SER A 92 -10.43 4.88 -9.99
CA SER A 92 -10.91 5.81 -8.98
C SER A 92 -11.88 6.87 -9.49
N ILE A 93 -11.52 7.55 -10.61
CA ILE A 93 -12.32 8.61 -11.23
C ILE A 93 -13.15 7.98 -12.35
N HIS A 94 -14.41 7.70 -12.17
CA HIS A 94 -15.21 6.91 -13.10
C HIS A 94 -14.59 5.52 -13.36
N PRO A 95 -14.62 4.64 -12.35
CA PRO A 95 -13.90 3.37 -12.42
C PRO A 95 -14.34 2.52 -13.61
N GLU A 96 -13.36 1.93 -14.27
CA GLU A 96 -13.60 0.91 -15.28
C GLU A 96 -14.29 -0.31 -14.64
N LYS A 97 -15.09 -1.02 -15.42
CA LYS A 97 -15.75 -2.25 -15.01
C LYS A 97 -14.99 -3.44 -15.59
N GLY A 98 -14.47 -4.27 -14.71
CA GLY A 98 -13.98 -5.58 -15.08
C GLY A 98 -15.11 -6.63 -15.05
N HIS A 99 -14.86 -7.78 -15.65
CA HIS A 99 -15.75 -8.93 -15.69
C HIS A 99 -15.06 -10.15 -15.04
N PHE A 100 -14.40 -9.92 -13.90
CA PHE A 100 -13.66 -10.95 -13.18
C PHE A 100 -14.49 -11.52 -12.04
N ASN A 101 -14.34 -12.81 -11.81
CA ASN A 101 -14.90 -13.53 -10.68
C ASN A 101 -13.81 -14.26 -9.88
N PHE A 102 -14.13 -15.00 -8.85
CA PHE A 102 -13.11 -15.63 -8.01
C PHE A 102 -12.39 -16.78 -8.71
N ASN A 103 -13.05 -17.47 -9.65
CA ASN A 103 -12.44 -18.55 -10.44
C ASN A 103 -11.31 -18.03 -11.34
N ASP A 104 -11.38 -16.76 -11.81
CA ASP A 104 -10.30 -16.16 -12.60
C ASP A 104 -9.02 -16.00 -11.75
N ILE A 105 -9.17 -15.72 -10.45
CA ILE A 105 -8.02 -15.65 -9.53
C ILE A 105 -7.42 -17.05 -9.33
N ILE A 106 -8.26 -18.06 -9.10
CA ILE A 106 -7.82 -19.45 -8.98
C ILE A 106 -7.05 -19.87 -10.23
N LYS A 107 -7.62 -19.61 -11.40
CA LYS A 107 -7.02 -19.93 -12.71
C LYS A 107 -5.67 -19.26 -12.90
N ALA A 108 -5.51 -17.99 -12.51
CA ALA A 108 -4.24 -17.29 -12.61
C ALA A 108 -3.10 -18.01 -11.85
N TYR A 109 -3.40 -18.63 -10.70
CA TYR A 109 -2.42 -19.42 -9.94
C TYR A 109 -2.23 -20.84 -10.49
N GLU A 110 -3.25 -21.44 -11.07
CA GLU A 110 -3.15 -22.75 -11.72
C GLU A 110 -2.26 -22.67 -12.97
N GLU A 111 -2.38 -21.61 -13.74
CA GLU A 111 -1.56 -21.34 -14.92
C GLU A 111 -0.12 -20.90 -14.56
N ASN A 112 0.10 -20.37 -13.34
CA ASN A 112 1.37 -19.87 -12.86
C ASN A 112 1.76 -20.48 -11.49
N PRO A 113 1.93 -21.80 -11.38
CA PRO A 113 2.10 -22.48 -10.08
C PRO A 113 3.41 -22.12 -9.36
N HIS A 114 4.37 -21.53 -10.06
CA HIS A 114 5.63 -21.03 -9.50
C HIS A 114 5.47 -19.69 -8.78
N ILE A 115 4.41 -18.92 -9.02
CA ILE A 115 4.15 -17.64 -8.35
C ILE A 115 3.55 -17.92 -6.98
N LYS A 116 4.17 -17.37 -5.93
CA LYS A 116 3.75 -17.50 -4.53
C LYS A 116 3.49 -16.16 -3.86
N GLU A 117 3.35 -15.11 -4.64
CA GLU A 117 3.02 -13.76 -4.20
C GLU A 117 1.67 -13.33 -4.79
N MET A 118 0.91 -12.61 -3.99
CA MET A 118 -0.31 -11.88 -4.38
C MET A 118 -0.14 -10.42 -4.05
N MET A 119 -0.38 -9.55 -5.00
CA MET A 119 -0.49 -8.11 -4.76
C MET A 119 -1.91 -7.64 -5.02
N LEU A 120 -2.62 -7.30 -3.96
CA LEU A 120 -3.93 -6.67 -4.07
C LEU A 120 -3.76 -5.17 -4.04
N THR A 121 -4.11 -4.52 -5.12
CA THR A 121 -3.94 -3.07 -5.35
C THR A 121 -5.16 -2.49 -6.06
N GLY A 122 -5.02 -1.34 -6.67
CA GLY A 122 -6.04 -0.74 -7.51
C GLY A 122 -6.46 0.63 -7.00
N GLY A 123 -7.76 0.87 -6.87
CA GLY A 123 -8.28 2.06 -6.21
C GLY A 123 -7.99 2.00 -4.71
N SER A 124 -8.89 1.37 -3.97
CA SER A 124 -8.77 1.16 -2.52
C SER A 124 -9.31 -0.23 -2.16
N PRO A 125 -8.44 -1.26 -2.06
CA PRO A 125 -8.88 -2.63 -1.76
C PRO A 125 -9.69 -2.74 -0.48
N THR A 126 -9.39 -1.93 0.53
CA THR A 126 -10.07 -1.95 1.83
C THR A 126 -11.54 -1.52 1.77
N MET A 127 -12.02 -1.00 0.63
CA MET A 127 -13.44 -0.77 0.36
C MET A 127 -14.23 -2.07 0.08
N HIS A 128 -13.56 -3.21 -0.12
CA HIS A 128 -14.15 -4.47 -0.52
C HIS A 128 -13.89 -5.59 0.51
N PRO A 129 -14.45 -5.48 1.72
CA PRO A 129 -14.08 -6.37 2.84
C PRO A 129 -14.33 -7.85 2.57
N ALA A 130 -15.41 -8.22 1.87
CA ALA A 130 -15.69 -9.63 1.55
C ALA A 130 -14.63 -10.21 0.60
N LEU A 131 -14.20 -9.44 -0.43
CA LEU A 131 -13.16 -9.87 -1.35
C LEU A 131 -11.82 -10.02 -0.63
N VAL A 132 -11.41 -9.00 0.15
CA VAL A 132 -10.15 -9.05 0.87
C VAL A 132 -10.11 -10.22 1.84
N ASN A 133 -11.20 -10.44 2.60
CA ASN A 133 -11.26 -11.56 3.53
C ASN A 133 -11.17 -12.92 2.82
N GLU A 134 -11.87 -13.11 1.70
CA GLU A 134 -11.79 -14.33 0.89
C GLU A 134 -10.38 -14.57 0.35
N LEU A 135 -9.70 -13.50 -0.11
CA LEU A 135 -8.32 -13.59 -0.57
C LEU A 135 -7.34 -13.98 0.55
N THR A 136 -7.57 -13.55 1.79
CA THR A 136 -6.72 -13.98 2.92
C THR A 136 -6.90 -15.48 3.22
N HIS A 137 -8.12 -16.03 3.09
CA HIS A 137 -8.36 -17.47 3.18
C HIS A 137 -7.65 -18.23 2.08
N PHE A 138 -7.84 -17.82 0.83
CA PHE A 138 -7.18 -18.43 -0.33
C PHE A 138 -5.66 -18.40 -0.20
N ALA A 139 -5.09 -17.24 0.18
CA ALA A 139 -3.66 -17.10 0.38
C ALA A 139 -3.13 -18.00 1.50
N HIS A 140 -3.86 -18.11 2.61
CA HIS A 140 -3.50 -19.00 3.72
C HIS A 140 -3.49 -20.47 3.29
N GLU A 141 -4.55 -20.95 2.64
CA GLU A 141 -4.68 -22.33 2.16
C GLU A 141 -3.60 -22.70 1.12
N LYS A 142 -3.32 -21.81 0.19
CA LYS A 142 -2.34 -22.01 -0.89
C LYS A 142 -0.90 -21.64 -0.50
N LYS A 143 -0.67 -21.15 0.71
CA LYS A 143 0.64 -20.65 1.20
C LYS A 143 1.21 -19.56 0.29
N ILE A 144 0.35 -18.63 -0.10
CA ILE A 144 0.68 -17.45 -0.92
C ILE A 144 0.95 -16.29 0.04
N PHE A 145 2.01 -15.52 -0.23
CA PHE A 145 2.30 -14.29 0.49
C PHE A 145 1.42 -13.16 -0.06
N ILE A 146 0.56 -12.59 0.77
CA ILE A 146 -0.36 -11.52 0.36
C ILE A 146 0.15 -10.14 0.79
N THR A 147 0.34 -9.27 -0.20
CA THR A 147 0.59 -7.84 -0.02
C THR A 147 -0.67 -7.07 -0.39
N ILE A 148 -1.06 -6.11 0.44
CA ILE A 148 -2.14 -5.17 0.10
C ILE A 148 -1.59 -3.76 0.07
N GLU A 149 -1.78 -3.08 -1.06
CA GLU A 149 -1.55 -1.65 -1.19
C GLU A 149 -2.82 -0.88 -0.81
N THR A 150 -2.70 0.04 0.15
CA THR A 150 -3.81 0.85 0.65
C THR A 150 -3.37 2.28 0.94
N GLU A 151 -4.29 3.20 0.84
CA GLU A 151 -4.09 4.59 1.29
C GLU A 151 -4.27 4.76 2.81
N GLY A 152 -4.70 3.70 3.51
CA GLY A 152 -4.85 3.69 4.96
C GLY A 152 -6.14 4.31 5.49
N SER A 153 -7.10 4.66 4.64
CA SER A 153 -8.35 5.33 5.08
C SER A 153 -9.28 4.43 5.88
N HIS A 154 -9.20 3.11 5.66
CA HIS A 154 -10.10 2.15 6.27
C HIS A 154 -9.31 1.00 6.90
N PHE A 155 -9.49 0.80 8.19
CA PHE A 155 -9.05 -0.42 8.85
C PHE A 155 -9.97 -1.58 8.45
N LEU A 156 -9.37 -2.67 8.03
CA LEU A 156 -10.07 -3.87 7.66
C LEU A 156 -9.51 -5.07 8.43
N PRO A 157 -10.17 -5.53 9.50
CA PRO A 157 -9.84 -6.83 10.09
C PRO A 157 -10.15 -7.93 9.08
N THR A 158 -9.37 -9.02 9.10
CA THR A 158 -9.56 -10.21 8.25
C THR A 158 -9.40 -11.46 9.09
N ASP A 159 -9.93 -12.61 8.65
CA ASP A 159 -9.84 -13.85 9.42
C ASP A 159 -8.39 -14.35 9.52
N TYR A 160 -7.58 -14.13 8.47
CA TYR A 160 -6.14 -14.34 8.48
C TYR A 160 -5.41 -13.01 8.30
N PRO A 161 -4.39 -12.71 9.11
CA PRO A 161 -3.60 -11.48 8.96
C PRO A 161 -2.95 -11.39 7.57
N ILE A 162 -2.98 -10.19 7.00
CA ILE A 162 -2.26 -9.88 5.77
C ILE A 162 -0.77 -9.92 6.08
N ASN A 163 0.04 -10.53 5.18
CA ASN A 163 1.48 -10.67 5.39
C ASN A 163 2.20 -9.31 5.34
N LEU A 164 1.81 -8.44 4.41
CA LEU A 164 2.38 -7.10 4.29
C LEU A 164 1.32 -6.07 3.90
N LEU A 165 1.18 -5.02 4.70
CA LEU A 165 0.46 -3.81 4.31
C LEU A 165 1.44 -2.77 3.75
N SER A 166 1.28 -2.43 2.48
CA SER A 166 1.94 -1.28 1.85
C SER A 166 1.02 -0.07 1.98
N ILE A 167 1.20 0.71 3.05
CA ILE A 167 0.34 1.84 3.36
C ILE A 167 0.92 3.10 2.73
N SER A 168 0.16 3.72 1.82
CA SER A 168 0.54 4.97 1.13
C SER A 168 -0.41 6.11 1.52
N PRO A 169 -0.25 6.73 2.69
CA PRO A 169 -1.06 7.87 3.10
C PRO A 169 -0.94 9.01 2.10
N LYS A 170 -1.99 9.80 1.95
CA LYS A 170 -2.02 10.89 0.97
C LYS A 170 -1.80 12.22 1.68
N PHE A 171 -0.72 12.90 1.31
CA PHE A 171 -0.27 14.16 1.90
C PHE A 171 -0.75 15.36 1.10
N SER A 172 -0.41 16.58 1.52
CA SER A 172 -0.84 17.82 0.90
C SER A 172 -0.50 17.92 -0.60
N ASN A 173 0.63 17.32 -1.02
CA ASN A 173 1.03 17.24 -2.42
C ASN A 173 0.14 16.38 -3.32
N SER A 174 -0.84 15.68 -2.74
CA SER A 174 -1.81 14.86 -3.49
C SER A 174 -3.17 15.52 -3.67
N ILE A 175 -3.36 16.74 -3.13
CA ILE A 175 -4.65 17.42 -3.14
C ILE A 175 -4.96 17.91 -4.57
N PRO A 176 -6.11 17.54 -5.16
CA PRO A 176 -6.48 18.02 -6.48
C PRO A 176 -6.75 19.53 -6.48
N VAL A 177 -6.51 20.18 -7.61
CA VAL A 177 -6.66 21.63 -7.78
C VAL A 177 -7.94 21.92 -8.56
N VAL A 178 -8.76 22.85 -8.05
CA VAL A 178 -9.99 23.31 -8.73
C VAL A 178 -9.67 23.82 -10.12
N GLY A 179 -10.46 23.44 -11.11
CA GLY A 179 -10.30 23.83 -12.51
C GLY A 179 -9.38 22.93 -13.32
N VAL A 180 -8.60 22.03 -12.68
CA VAL A 180 -7.76 21.07 -13.40
C VAL A 180 -8.64 20.02 -14.08
N LYS A 181 -8.33 19.73 -15.35
CA LYS A 181 -9.02 18.70 -16.13
C LYS A 181 -8.66 17.31 -15.65
N THR A 182 -9.67 16.47 -15.43
CA THR A 182 -9.44 15.06 -15.09
C THR A 182 -9.03 14.27 -16.34
N PRO A 183 -8.37 13.10 -16.19
CA PRO A 183 -7.96 12.27 -17.34
C PRO A 183 -9.11 11.90 -18.28
N GLN A 184 -10.35 11.83 -17.77
CA GLN A 184 -11.55 11.49 -18.53
C GLN A 184 -12.34 12.72 -19.04
N GLY A 185 -11.74 13.92 -18.97
CA GLY A 185 -12.31 15.15 -19.54
C GLY A 185 -13.24 15.94 -18.63
N GLY A 186 -13.50 15.49 -17.40
CA GLY A 186 -14.20 16.28 -16.38
C GLY A 186 -13.32 17.40 -15.83
N ILE A 187 -13.92 18.28 -15.03
CA ILE A 187 -13.21 19.38 -14.34
C ILE A 187 -13.28 19.14 -12.83
N THR A 188 -12.16 19.29 -12.16
CA THR A 188 -12.07 19.24 -10.70
C THR A 188 -12.88 20.37 -10.08
N ASP A 189 -13.83 20.05 -9.21
CA ASP A 189 -14.64 21.00 -8.46
C ASP A 189 -14.23 21.08 -6.98
N GLU A 190 -14.73 22.08 -6.27
CA GLU A 190 -14.46 22.28 -4.84
C GLU A 190 -14.91 21.10 -3.99
N ARG A 191 -15.96 20.36 -4.38
CA ARG A 191 -16.46 19.20 -3.63
C ARG A 191 -15.46 18.05 -3.69
N MET A 192 -14.84 17.85 -4.86
CA MET A 192 -13.79 16.84 -5.03
C MET A 192 -12.59 17.16 -4.14
N VAL A 193 -12.11 18.40 -4.17
CA VAL A 193 -10.99 18.88 -3.33
C VAL A 193 -11.31 18.72 -1.85
N LYS A 194 -12.47 19.20 -1.42
CA LYS A 194 -12.90 19.14 -0.02
C LYS A 194 -13.05 17.71 0.49
N ARG A 195 -13.62 16.82 -0.33
CA ARG A 195 -13.75 15.40 0.01
C ARG A 195 -12.39 14.74 0.14
N HIS A 196 -11.50 14.93 -0.84
CA HIS A 196 -10.14 14.38 -0.81
C HIS A 196 -9.41 14.83 0.47
N ASN A 197 -9.38 16.14 0.72
CA ASN A 197 -8.68 16.72 1.86
C ASN A 197 -9.23 16.20 3.22
N LYS A 198 -10.53 15.97 3.32
CA LYS A 198 -11.16 15.40 4.52
C LYS A 198 -10.74 13.95 4.78
N LEU A 199 -10.50 13.16 3.73
CA LEU A 199 -10.33 11.70 3.83
C LEU A 199 -8.87 11.23 3.76
N ARG A 200 -7.94 12.07 3.29
CA ARG A 200 -6.58 11.69 2.90
C ARG A 200 -5.69 11.16 4.02
N LEU A 201 -5.96 11.52 5.27
CA LEU A 201 -5.22 11.04 6.43
C LEU A 201 -6.17 10.55 7.52
N ASN A 202 -6.08 9.28 7.85
CA ASN A 202 -6.82 8.65 8.94
C ASN A 202 -5.86 7.89 9.84
N TYR A 203 -5.24 8.61 10.77
CA TYR A 203 -4.24 8.04 11.69
C TYR A 203 -4.77 6.89 12.51
N GLU A 204 -6.04 6.94 12.95
CA GLU A 204 -6.65 5.87 13.74
C GLU A 204 -6.75 4.57 12.95
N SER A 205 -7.23 4.65 11.69
CA SER A 205 -7.28 3.50 10.80
C SER A 205 -5.90 2.90 10.53
N ILE A 206 -4.89 3.74 10.29
CA ILE A 206 -3.52 3.30 10.05
C ILE A 206 -2.95 2.61 11.29
N LYS A 207 -3.12 3.19 12.49
CA LYS A 207 -2.66 2.59 13.75
C LYS A 207 -3.31 1.22 14.02
N GLN A 208 -4.62 1.11 13.78
CA GLN A 208 -5.32 -0.17 13.90
C GLN A 208 -4.79 -1.21 12.91
N SER A 209 -4.55 -0.81 11.66
CA SER A 209 -4.01 -1.68 10.62
C SER A 209 -2.60 -2.18 10.94
N ILE A 210 -1.71 -1.29 11.39
CA ILE A 210 -0.34 -1.62 11.81
C ILE A 210 -0.33 -2.61 13.00
N ALA A 211 -1.23 -2.41 13.96
CA ALA A 211 -1.31 -3.26 15.14
C ALA A 211 -1.92 -4.64 14.88
N TYR A 212 -2.71 -4.78 13.81
CA TYR A 212 -3.48 -6.00 13.53
C TYR A 212 -2.77 -6.97 12.58
N HIS A 213 -2.16 -6.47 11.49
CA HIS A 213 -1.59 -7.30 10.44
C HIS A 213 -0.13 -7.69 10.74
N SER A 214 0.40 -8.68 10.01
CA SER A 214 1.69 -9.30 10.31
C SER A 214 2.87 -8.37 10.13
N ASP A 215 2.87 -7.57 9.07
CA ASP A 215 3.90 -6.58 8.78
C ASP A 215 3.33 -5.41 7.96
N TYR A 216 4.09 -4.31 7.94
CA TYR A 216 3.72 -3.10 7.20
C TYR A 216 4.93 -2.30 6.78
N HIS A 217 4.72 -1.41 5.81
CA HIS A 217 5.55 -0.24 5.59
C HIS A 217 4.70 0.98 5.23
N ILE A 218 5.18 2.17 5.58
CA ILE A 218 4.61 3.44 5.14
C ILE A 218 5.33 3.85 3.86
N LYS A 219 4.59 4.13 2.80
CA LYS A 219 5.11 4.47 1.47
C LYS A 219 4.65 5.87 1.05
N PRO A 220 5.26 6.95 1.59
CA PRO A 220 4.95 8.31 1.19
C PRO A 220 5.44 8.59 -0.23
N VAL A 221 4.61 9.30 -1.01
CA VAL A 221 4.98 9.83 -2.34
C VAL A 221 5.50 11.24 -2.18
N TRP A 222 6.73 11.49 -2.64
CA TRP A 222 7.35 12.81 -2.56
C TRP A 222 8.25 13.06 -3.77
N ASP A 223 8.27 14.31 -4.25
CA ASP A 223 9.05 14.73 -5.42
C ASP A 223 10.49 15.18 -5.08
N GLY A 224 10.83 15.22 -3.79
CA GLY A 224 12.12 15.72 -3.31
C GLY A 224 12.19 17.24 -3.17
N LYS A 225 11.11 17.99 -3.40
CA LYS A 225 11.12 19.46 -3.43
C LYS A 225 10.05 20.10 -2.54
N ASP A 226 8.86 19.51 -2.46
CA ASP A 226 7.75 20.07 -1.66
C ASP A 226 8.05 19.90 -0.16
N GLU A 227 8.58 20.95 0.45
CA GLU A 227 8.92 20.99 1.88
C GLU A 227 7.67 20.92 2.77
N GLY A 228 6.53 21.44 2.30
CA GLY A 228 5.27 21.37 3.03
C GLY A 228 4.76 19.93 3.13
N ALA A 229 4.80 19.19 2.02
CA ALA A 229 4.48 17.77 2.00
C ALA A 229 5.48 16.96 2.85
N LEU A 230 6.77 17.27 2.79
CA LEU A 230 7.77 16.61 3.62
C LEU A 230 7.49 16.82 5.11
N ALA A 231 7.18 18.04 5.54
CA ALA A 231 6.85 18.34 6.93
C ALA A 231 5.64 17.52 7.41
N GLU A 232 4.59 17.40 6.60
CA GLU A 232 3.41 16.59 6.90
C GLU A 232 3.72 15.08 6.93
N ILE A 233 4.61 14.60 6.05
CA ILE A 233 5.10 13.21 6.07
C ILE A 233 5.83 12.94 7.38
N MET A 234 6.73 13.81 7.80
CA MET A 234 7.50 13.65 9.03
C MET A 234 6.60 13.70 10.28
N GLU A 235 5.60 14.57 10.29
CA GLU A 235 4.58 14.61 11.33
C GLU A 235 3.79 13.29 11.39
N CYS A 236 3.38 12.76 10.23
CA CYS A 236 2.68 11.47 10.13
C CYS A 236 3.53 10.32 10.71
N ILE A 237 4.81 10.24 10.35
CA ILE A 237 5.75 9.24 10.86
C ILE A 237 5.85 9.34 12.38
N SER A 238 5.94 10.56 12.93
CA SER A 238 6.00 10.83 14.37
C SER A 238 4.71 10.43 15.08
N ILE A 239 3.53 10.82 14.57
CA ILE A 239 2.22 10.49 15.15
C ILE A 239 1.98 8.97 15.17
N LEU A 240 2.44 8.27 14.14
CA LEU A 240 2.30 6.82 14.01
C LEU A 240 3.37 6.05 14.78
N ASP A 241 4.40 6.70 15.29
CA ASP A 241 5.58 6.10 15.93
C ASP A 241 6.24 5.03 15.07
N VAL A 242 6.42 5.35 13.77
CA VAL A 242 6.96 4.44 12.77
C VAL A 242 8.47 4.53 12.71
N LYS A 243 9.15 3.40 12.81
CA LYS A 243 10.61 3.33 12.70
C LYS A 243 11.09 3.62 11.26
N PRO A 244 12.26 4.27 11.07
CA PRO A 244 12.77 4.63 9.76
C PRO A 244 12.85 3.45 8.76
N GLU A 245 13.20 2.26 9.23
CA GLU A 245 13.28 1.05 8.39
C GLU A 245 11.92 0.57 7.85
N LYS A 246 10.81 1.11 8.36
CA LYS A 246 9.45 0.87 7.87
C LYS A 246 8.93 1.97 6.95
N VAL A 247 9.72 2.99 6.67
CA VAL A 247 9.33 4.11 5.80
C VAL A 247 10.09 4.02 4.48
N TRP A 248 9.33 3.92 3.39
CA TRP A 248 9.84 3.74 2.02
C TRP A 248 9.39 4.91 1.15
N PHE A 249 10.22 5.92 1.03
CA PHE A 249 9.91 7.07 0.18
C PHE A 249 9.81 6.64 -1.28
N MET A 250 8.72 7.03 -1.93
CA MET A 250 8.45 6.76 -3.33
C MET A 250 8.56 8.06 -4.13
N PRO A 251 9.34 8.08 -5.23
CA PRO A 251 9.44 9.25 -6.08
C PRO A 251 8.09 9.55 -6.73
N ALA A 252 7.68 10.81 -6.69
CA ALA A 252 6.54 11.28 -7.47
C ALA A 252 6.89 11.30 -8.96
N GLY A 253 5.96 10.87 -9.80
CA GLY A 253 6.12 10.86 -11.25
C GLY A 253 5.41 9.69 -11.91
N ASP A 254 4.76 9.94 -13.04
CA ASP A 254 4.01 8.99 -13.86
C ASP A 254 4.72 8.65 -15.17
N SER A 255 5.90 9.24 -15.39
CA SER A 255 6.70 9.07 -16.60
C SER A 255 8.18 8.85 -16.25
N ARG A 256 8.93 8.29 -17.19
CA ARG A 256 10.39 8.10 -17.10
C ARG A 256 11.10 9.41 -16.84
N GLU A 257 10.71 10.46 -17.55
CA GLU A 257 11.31 11.79 -17.42
C GLU A 257 11.08 12.37 -16.00
N ALA A 258 9.86 12.29 -15.48
CA ALA A 258 9.51 12.76 -14.15
C ALA A 258 10.28 12.00 -13.06
N LEU A 259 10.40 10.68 -13.19
CA LEU A 259 11.17 9.86 -12.27
C LEU A 259 12.66 10.19 -12.28
N PHE A 260 13.27 10.39 -13.45
CA PHE A 260 14.69 10.75 -13.53
C PHE A 260 15.01 12.12 -12.92
N LYS A 261 14.04 13.02 -12.84
CA LYS A 261 14.21 14.31 -12.13
C LYS A 261 14.13 14.14 -10.61
N SER A 262 13.25 13.26 -10.11
CA SER A 262 13.04 13.09 -8.67
C SER A 262 13.99 12.08 -8.02
N TYR A 263 14.47 11.06 -8.73
CA TYR A 263 15.36 10.04 -8.17
C TYR A 263 16.63 10.58 -7.51
N PRO A 264 17.45 11.45 -8.14
CA PRO A 264 18.69 11.90 -7.52
C PRO A 264 18.46 12.62 -6.20
N VAL A 265 17.47 13.52 -6.16
CA VAL A 265 17.15 14.30 -4.95
C VAL A 265 16.65 13.38 -3.83
N LEU A 266 15.74 12.46 -4.16
CA LEU A 266 15.18 11.52 -3.19
C LEU A 266 16.24 10.55 -2.67
N PHE A 267 17.12 10.06 -3.55
CA PHE A 267 18.23 9.17 -3.21
C PHE A 267 19.16 9.80 -2.16
N ASP A 268 19.62 11.02 -2.42
CA ASP A 268 20.49 11.73 -1.48
C ASP A 268 19.78 11.98 -0.14
N TRP A 269 18.53 12.44 -0.19
CA TRP A 269 17.79 12.77 1.00
C TRP A 269 17.53 11.52 1.89
N VAL A 270 17.09 10.39 1.32
CA VAL A 270 16.82 9.16 2.12
C VAL A 270 18.10 8.59 2.71
N ARG A 271 19.23 8.63 1.97
CA ARG A 271 20.55 8.23 2.46
C ARG A 271 20.94 9.06 3.67
N ASP A 272 20.82 10.38 3.56
CA ASP A 272 21.30 11.31 4.59
C ASP A 272 20.39 11.32 5.84
N ASN A 273 19.11 10.90 5.70
CA ASN A 273 18.14 10.85 6.78
C ASN A 273 17.83 9.44 7.30
N GLY A 274 18.48 8.39 6.75
CA GLY A 274 18.36 7.01 7.26
C GLY A 274 17.04 6.30 6.95
N TYR A 275 16.29 6.79 5.97
CA TYR A 275 15.06 6.16 5.47
C TYR A 275 15.35 5.16 4.35
N ARG A 276 14.31 4.54 3.79
CA ARG A 276 14.38 3.67 2.63
C ARG A 276 13.75 4.34 1.41
N MET A 277 14.19 3.93 0.24
CA MET A 277 13.64 4.37 -1.02
C MET A 277 13.06 3.18 -1.77
N THR A 278 11.91 3.35 -2.36
CA THR A 278 11.36 2.41 -3.34
C THR A 278 11.56 2.91 -4.75
N TRP A 279 11.74 1.95 -5.67
CA TRP A 279 11.88 2.22 -7.11
C TRP A 279 10.52 2.09 -7.79
N ARG A 280 10.44 2.51 -9.04
CA ARG A 280 9.29 2.31 -9.94
C ARG A 280 9.77 1.77 -11.29
N PRO A 281 10.41 0.58 -11.32
CA PRO A 281 11.03 0.04 -12.54
C PRO A 281 10.02 -0.26 -13.64
N HIS A 282 8.77 -0.54 -13.33
CA HIS A 282 7.70 -0.72 -14.32
C HIS A 282 7.49 0.55 -15.17
N ILE A 283 7.50 1.74 -14.56
CA ILE A 283 7.40 3.00 -15.31
C ILE A 283 8.67 3.24 -16.13
N ILE A 284 9.85 2.94 -15.55
CA ILE A 284 11.12 3.10 -16.30
C ILE A 284 11.16 2.19 -17.52
N ALA A 285 10.69 0.94 -17.39
CA ALA A 285 10.73 -0.04 -18.46
C ALA A 285 9.61 0.15 -19.49
N PHE A 286 8.41 0.48 -19.05
CA PHE A 286 7.19 0.34 -19.86
C PHE A 286 6.37 1.63 -19.98
N GLU A 287 6.74 2.72 -19.29
CA GLU A 287 6.01 4.01 -19.25
C GLU A 287 4.57 3.81 -18.73
N ASP A 288 3.59 4.20 -19.53
CA ASP A 288 2.16 4.14 -19.24
C ASP A 288 1.49 2.81 -19.61
N LYS A 289 2.28 1.81 -20.02
CA LYS A 289 1.74 0.49 -20.35
C LYS A 289 1.16 -0.18 -19.12
N ARG A 290 -0.06 -0.69 -19.24
CA ARG A 290 -0.77 -1.43 -18.19
C ARG A 290 -0.45 -2.93 -18.25
N GLU A 291 -0.70 -3.62 -17.14
CA GLU A 291 -0.56 -5.09 -17.01
C GLU A 291 0.87 -5.60 -17.30
N VAL A 292 1.90 -4.90 -16.75
CA VAL A 292 3.34 -5.21 -16.94
C VAL A 292 4.09 -5.41 -15.64
#